data_a6ada9a16cb62ac94bf91cac08712dfb
#
_entry.id   a6ada9a16cb62ac94bf91cac08712dfb
#
_cell.length_a   1.000
_cell.length_b   1.000
_cell.length_c   1.000
_cell.angle_alpha   90.00
_cell.angle_beta   90.00
_cell.angle_gamma   90.00
#
_symmetry.space_group_name_H-M   'P 1'
#
loop_
_entity.id
_entity.type
_entity.pdbx_description
1 polymer ?
#
loop_
_entity_poly.entity_id
_entity_poly.type
_entity_poly.pdbx_seq_one_letter_code
_entity_poly.pdbx_strand_id
1 'polypeptide(L)'
;MAVMNIEYYSEVLDMEWGVTVLYPDASRVTEPDCTDIPVLYLLHGMSGNQNSWLKRTNVERLLRGTNLIVIMPNTSNGWYTDTQYGFDYFTALAEELPQVMKRFFPNMTSKREKTFIAGPVSYTHLTLPTTPYV
;
A
#
# COMPACT_ATOMS: atom_id res chain seq x y z
N MET A 1 6.88 13.82 -4.89
CA MET A 1 5.93 13.10 -4.03
C MET A 1 6.33 13.24 -2.57
N ALA A 2 5.35 13.34 -1.71
CA ALA A 2 5.61 13.28 -0.27
C ALA A 2 5.85 11.83 0.12
N VAL A 3 6.88 11.59 0.92
CA VAL A 3 7.21 10.28 1.46
C VAL A 3 6.84 10.28 2.94
N MET A 4 5.94 9.39 3.33
CA MET A 4 5.46 9.32 4.69
C MET A 4 5.73 7.92 5.26
N ASN A 5 6.36 7.87 6.43
CA ASN A 5 6.53 6.64 7.18
C ASN A 5 5.49 6.66 8.30
N ILE A 6 4.55 5.73 8.22
CA ILE A 6 3.44 5.66 9.16
C ILE A 6 3.55 4.37 9.96
N GLU A 7 3.46 4.51 11.26
CA GLU A 7 3.38 3.36 12.15
C GLU A 7 2.09 3.50 12.93
N TYR A 8 1.23 2.50 12.85
CA TYR A 8 -0.04 2.52 13.55
C TYR A 8 -0.28 1.18 14.22
N TYR A 9 -1.10 1.18 15.26
CA TYR A 9 -1.45 -0.05 15.95
C TYR A 9 -2.45 -0.83 15.10
N SER A 10 -2.05 -2.04 14.70
CA SER A 10 -2.92 -2.95 13.97
C SER A 10 -3.67 -3.84 14.95
N GLU A 11 -4.98 -3.74 14.96
CA GLU A 11 -5.79 -4.60 15.81
C GLU A 11 -5.78 -6.05 15.33
N VAL A 12 -5.66 -6.25 14.01
CA VAL A 12 -5.58 -7.59 13.43
C VAL A 12 -4.28 -8.27 13.79
N LEU A 13 -3.16 -7.55 13.70
CA LEU A 13 -1.84 -8.09 14.03
C LEU A 13 -1.49 -7.98 15.51
N ASP A 14 -2.26 -7.19 16.26
CA ASP A 14 -2.02 -6.91 17.68
C ASP A 14 -0.60 -6.40 17.94
N MET A 15 -0.17 -5.47 17.08
CA MET A 15 1.15 -4.83 17.21
C MET A 15 1.20 -3.55 16.36
N GLU A 16 2.22 -2.73 16.62
CA GLU A 16 2.51 -1.61 15.75
C GLU A 16 2.95 -2.12 14.38
N TRP A 17 2.39 -1.56 13.33
CA TRP A 17 2.66 -2.00 11.94
C TRP A 17 3.08 -0.83 11.09
N GLY A 18 4.21 -1.00 10.39
CA GLY A 18 4.81 0.05 9.59
C GLY A 18 4.37 0.01 8.14
N VAL A 19 4.06 1.18 7.62
CA VAL A 19 3.65 1.37 6.23
C VAL A 19 4.35 2.61 5.69
N THR A 20 4.87 2.54 4.48
CA THR A 20 5.41 3.71 3.80
C THR A 20 4.46 4.12 2.70
N VAL A 21 4.18 5.43 2.63
CA VAL A 21 3.21 5.97 1.66
C VAL A 21 3.90 7.04 0.82
N LEU A 22 3.67 6.97 -0.49
CA LEU A 22 3.99 8.06 -1.41
C LEU A 22 2.69 8.77 -1.74
N TYR A 23 2.67 10.09 -1.50
CA TYR A 23 1.49 10.90 -1.73
C TYR A 23 1.80 11.96 -2.79
N PRO A 24 0.91 12.18 -3.77
CA PRO A 24 1.20 13.11 -4.86
C PRO A 24 1.27 14.56 -4.38
N ASP A 25 2.25 15.30 -4.92
CA ASP A 25 2.39 16.72 -4.65
C ASP A 25 1.40 17.51 -5.50
N ALA A 26 0.66 18.42 -4.87
CA ALA A 26 -0.31 19.26 -5.57
C ALA A 26 0.32 20.07 -6.69
N SER A 27 1.57 20.49 -6.51
CA SER A 27 2.28 21.27 -7.52
C SER A 27 2.72 20.47 -8.73
N ARG A 28 2.65 19.14 -8.65
CA ARG A 28 3.07 18.25 -9.74
C ARG A 28 1.89 17.62 -10.47
N VAL A 29 0.71 17.76 -9.93
CA VAL A 29 -0.50 17.20 -10.52
C VAL A 29 -1.25 18.32 -11.19
N THR A 30 -1.38 18.24 -12.50
CA THR A 30 -1.99 19.34 -13.28
C THR A 30 -3.49 19.33 -13.24
N GLU A 31 -4.11 18.51 -12.53
CA GLU A 31 -5.55 18.48 -12.47
C GLU A 31 -6.10 17.12 -12.32
N PRO A 32 -7.32 17.18 -12.07
CA PRO A 32 -8.09 18.16 -11.33
C PRO A 32 -8.47 17.68 -9.97
N ASP A 33 -8.15 16.47 -9.63
CA ASP A 33 -8.85 15.87 -8.56
C ASP A 33 -8.00 15.56 -7.39
N CYS A 34 -8.13 16.42 -6.40
CA CYS A 34 -7.73 16.09 -5.05
C CYS A 34 -8.74 15.14 -4.41
N THR A 35 -9.73 14.66 -5.16
CA THR A 35 -10.72 13.70 -4.70
C THR A 35 -10.62 12.44 -5.54
N ASP A 36 -10.95 11.29 -4.94
CA ASP A 36 -10.99 10.02 -5.64
C ASP A 36 -9.65 9.66 -6.30
N ILE A 37 -8.56 9.85 -5.56
CA ILE A 37 -7.20 9.63 -6.05
C ILE A 37 -6.94 8.11 -6.16
N PRO A 38 -6.46 7.62 -7.32
CA PRO A 38 -6.13 6.20 -7.46
C PRO A 38 -5.08 5.75 -6.46
N VAL A 39 -5.12 4.49 -6.08
CA VAL A 39 -4.20 3.92 -5.09
C VAL A 39 -3.56 2.65 -5.62
N LEU A 40 -2.26 2.51 -5.37
CA LEU A 40 -1.50 1.30 -5.66
C LEU A 40 -0.95 0.74 -4.37
N TYR A 41 -1.30 -0.50 -4.06
CA TYR A 41 -0.68 -1.26 -2.99
C TYR A 41 0.51 -2.01 -3.56
N LEU A 42 1.71 -1.60 -3.18
CA LEU A 42 2.96 -2.13 -3.73
C LEU A 42 3.65 -3.00 -2.68
N LEU A 43 3.64 -4.30 -2.91
CA LEU A 43 4.13 -5.28 -1.96
C LEU A 43 5.62 -5.52 -2.13
N HIS A 44 6.33 -5.70 -1.02
CA HIS A 44 7.76 -6.01 -1.07
C HIS A 44 7.99 -7.51 -1.30
N GLY A 45 9.23 -7.86 -1.68
CA GLY A 45 9.65 -9.23 -1.85
C GLY A 45 10.13 -9.87 -0.56
N MET A 46 10.53 -11.14 -0.67
CA MET A 46 11.12 -11.90 0.44
C MET A 46 12.33 -11.15 1.01
N SER A 47 12.47 -11.17 2.33
CA SER A 47 13.55 -10.48 3.06
C SER A 47 13.50 -8.98 2.97
N GLY A 48 12.41 -8.41 2.44
CA GLY A 48 12.23 -6.97 2.36
C GLY A 48 11.35 -6.43 3.49
N ASN A 49 11.01 -5.16 3.37
CA ASN A 49 10.08 -4.49 4.27
C ASN A 49 9.40 -3.33 3.54
N GLN A 50 8.67 -2.50 4.28
CA GLN A 50 7.92 -1.38 3.72
C GLN A 50 8.79 -0.35 3.00
N ASN A 51 10.11 -0.37 3.19
CA ASN A 51 11.02 0.59 2.55
C ASN A 51 11.81 -0.02 1.39
N SER A 52 11.59 -1.28 1.04
CA SER A 52 12.39 -1.97 0.04
C SER A 52 12.32 -1.30 -1.32
N TRP A 53 11.13 -0.92 -1.76
CA TRP A 53 10.97 -0.27 -3.06
C TRP A 53 11.68 1.07 -3.13
N LEU A 54 11.63 1.86 -2.05
CA LEU A 54 12.32 3.15 -2.01
C LEU A 54 13.83 3.00 -2.01
N LYS A 55 14.35 2.02 -1.27
CA LYS A 55 15.80 1.85 -1.12
C LYS A 55 16.45 1.23 -2.33
N ARG A 56 15.74 0.36 -3.05
CA ARG A 56 16.32 -0.48 -4.09
C ARG A 56 15.90 -0.12 -5.50
N THR A 57 14.96 0.81 -5.65
CA THR A 57 14.45 1.18 -6.97
C THR A 57 14.26 2.68 -7.08
N ASN A 58 13.96 3.13 -8.29
CA ASN A 58 13.64 4.53 -8.59
C ASN A 58 12.12 4.78 -8.56
N VAL A 59 11.37 4.01 -7.78
CA VAL A 59 9.90 4.08 -7.81
C VAL A 59 9.38 5.49 -7.53
N GLU A 60 9.94 6.18 -6.54
CA GLU A 60 9.49 7.54 -6.22
C GLU A 60 9.74 8.48 -7.39
N ARG A 61 10.91 8.39 -8.00
CA ARG A 61 11.28 9.22 -9.14
C ARG A 61 10.39 8.95 -10.36
N LEU A 62 10.11 7.67 -10.62
CA LEU A 62 9.29 7.28 -11.76
C LEU A 62 7.84 7.70 -11.61
N LEU A 63 7.34 7.71 -10.39
CA LEU A 63 5.95 8.06 -10.12
C LEU A 63 5.74 9.53 -9.77
N ARG A 64 6.83 10.29 -9.65
CA ARG A 64 6.76 11.73 -9.41
C ARG A 64 6.03 12.39 -10.58
N GLY A 65 5.04 13.20 -10.26
CA GLY A 65 4.22 13.83 -11.28
C GLY A 65 2.96 13.07 -11.63
N THR A 66 2.76 11.87 -11.07
CA THR A 66 1.50 11.15 -11.22
C THR A 66 0.55 11.51 -10.08
N ASN A 67 -0.75 11.35 -10.33
CA ASN A 67 -1.77 11.51 -9.30
C ASN A 67 -2.10 10.14 -8.71
N LEU A 68 -1.15 9.56 -8.01
CA LEU A 68 -1.28 8.19 -7.51
C LEU A 68 -0.79 8.13 -6.06
N ILE A 69 -1.60 7.56 -5.18
CA ILE A 69 -1.18 7.22 -3.82
C ILE A 69 -0.59 5.82 -3.87
N VAL A 70 0.65 5.67 -3.39
CA VAL A 70 1.31 4.37 -3.34
C VAL A 70 1.45 3.96 -1.87
N ILE A 71 0.93 2.80 -1.52
CA ILE A 71 0.96 2.28 -0.16
C ILE A 71 1.82 1.02 -0.14
N MET A 72 2.89 1.06 0.65
CA MET A 72 3.87 -0.01 0.73
C MET A 72 3.86 -0.59 2.14
N PRO A 73 3.10 -1.68 2.37
CA PRO A 73 3.04 -2.31 3.68
C PRO A 73 4.21 -3.24 3.93
N ASN A 74 4.29 -3.76 5.15
CA ASN A 74 5.32 -4.70 5.56
C ASN A 74 4.69 -6.01 6.00
N THR A 75 5.25 -7.14 5.56
CA THR A 75 4.85 -8.45 6.05
C THR A 75 6.04 -9.25 6.58
N SER A 76 7.23 -8.64 6.61
CA SER A 76 8.46 -9.36 6.89
C SER A 76 8.56 -10.57 5.95
N ASN A 77 8.62 -11.80 6.47
CA ASN A 77 8.63 -12.99 5.64
C ASN A 77 7.30 -13.76 5.71
N GLY A 78 6.21 -13.07 6.05
CA GLY A 78 4.91 -13.71 6.25
C GLY A 78 4.12 -13.99 4.98
N TRP A 79 4.61 -13.59 3.81
CA TRP A 79 3.98 -13.84 2.51
C TRP A 79 2.56 -13.28 2.39
N TYR A 80 2.19 -12.31 3.25
CA TYR A 80 0.87 -11.70 3.29
C TYR A 80 -0.25 -12.76 3.39
N THR A 81 -0.04 -13.77 4.24
CA THR A 81 -1.01 -14.83 4.48
C THR A 81 -1.44 -14.83 5.93
N ASP A 82 -2.64 -15.36 6.17
CA ASP A 82 -3.09 -15.62 7.52
C ASP A 82 -2.58 -17.01 7.92
N THR A 83 -2.09 -17.13 9.14
CA THR A 83 -1.57 -18.40 9.65
C THR A 83 -2.30 -18.77 10.94
N GLN A 84 -2.39 -20.05 11.20
CA GLN A 84 -3.10 -20.55 12.38
C GLN A 84 -2.40 -20.17 13.68
N TYR A 85 -1.09 -20.14 13.68
CA TYR A 85 -0.27 -19.86 14.87
C TYR A 85 0.58 -18.62 14.71
N GLY A 86 0.38 -17.83 13.65
CA GLY A 86 1.14 -16.64 13.38
C GLY A 86 0.25 -15.43 13.18
N PHE A 87 0.78 -14.44 12.48
CA PHE A 87 0.08 -13.21 12.25
C PHE A 87 -0.82 -13.27 11.02
N ASP A 88 -1.95 -12.58 11.08
CA ASP A 88 -2.93 -12.57 10.00
C ASP A 88 -2.63 -11.45 9.01
N TYR A 89 -1.53 -11.56 8.30
CA TYR A 89 -1.09 -10.50 7.37
C TYR A 89 -2.06 -10.29 6.22
N PHE A 90 -2.70 -11.35 5.72
CA PHE A 90 -3.66 -11.16 4.64
C PHE A 90 -4.84 -10.30 5.07
N THR A 91 -5.41 -10.60 6.24
CA THR A 91 -6.53 -9.81 6.77
C THR A 91 -6.11 -8.38 7.05
N ALA A 92 -4.92 -8.18 7.61
CA ALA A 92 -4.38 -6.85 7.86
C ALA A 92 -4.23 -6.07 6.56
N LEU A 93 -3.75 -6.71 5.50
CA LEU A 93 -3.55 -6.07 4.20
C LEU A 93 -4.87 -5.83 3.46
N ALA A 94 -5.74 -6.82 3.43
CA ALA A 94 -6.93 -6.79 2.58
C ALA A 94 -8.09 -6.04 3.20
N GLU A 95 -8.22 -6.07 4.52
CA GLU A 95 -9.39 -5.50 5.21
C GLU A 95 -9.02 -4.31 6.07
N GLU A 96 -8.02 -4.43 6.93
CA GLU A 96 -7.70 -3.36 7.87
C GLU A 96 -6.98 -2.19 7.21
N LEU A 97 -5.93 -2.47 6.43
CA LEU A 97 -5.10 -1.42 5.84
C LEU A 97 -5.89 -0.42 4.98
N PRO A 98 -6.79 -0.86 4.08
CA PRO A 98 -7.57 0.09 3.31
C PRO A 98 -8.43 1.01 4.17
N GLN A 99 -9.00 0.51 5.27
CA GLN A 99 -9.81 1.31 6.16
C GLN A 99 -8.97 2.36 6.89
N VAL A 100 -7.79 1.96 7.37
CA VAL A 100 -6.88 2.87 8.07
C VAL A 100 -6.37 3.94 7.12
N MET A 101 -5.94 3.54 5.93
CA MET A 101 -5.44 4.50 4.94
C MET A 101 -6.53 5.47 4.49
N LYS A 102 -7.76 5.02 4.37
CA LYS A 102 -8.87 5.91 4.02
C LYS A 102 -9.12 6.97 5.09
N ARG A 103 -8.88 6.63 6.34
CA ARG A 103 -8.97 7.61 7.43
C ARG A 103 -7.88 8.67 7.34
N PHE A 104 -6.65 8.26 7.04
CA PHE A 104 -5.55 9.20 6.87
C PHE A 104 -5.69 10.02 5.59
N PHE A 105 -6.19 9.41 4.53
CA PHE A 105 -6.28 10.03 3.21
C PHE A 105 -7.72 9.97 2.71
N PRO A 106 -8.59 10.88 3.17
CA PRO A 106 -10.00 10.86 2.76
C PRO A 106 -10.21 11.00 1.26
N ASN A 107 -9.21 11.59 0.56
CA ASN A 107 -9.26 11.79 -0.88
C ASN A 107 -8.87 10.54 -1.68
N MET A 108 -8.43 9.48 -1.01
CA MET A 108 -8.11 8.22 -1.67
C MET A 108 -9.38 7.57 -2.20
N THR A 109 -9.28 6.96 -3.37
CA THR A 109 -10.42 6.32 -4.00
C THR A 109 -10.94 5.13 -3.16
N SER A 110 -12.25 4.89 -3.23
CA SER A 110 -12.85 3.65 -2.76
C SER A 110 -13.36 2.79 -3.92
N LYS A 111 -13.07 3.19 -5.15
CA LYS A 111 -13.52 2.48 -6.34
C LYS A 111 -12.55 1.37 -6.69
N ARG A 112 -13.11 0.20 -7.01
CA ARG A 112 -12.30 -0.96 -7.37
C ARG A 112 -11.47 -0.72 -8.63
N GLU A 113 -12.03 -0.06 -9.63
CA GLU A 113 -11.35 0.18 -10.90
C GLU A 113 -10.19 1.18 -10.79
N LYS A 114 -10.05 1.85 -9.65
CA LYS A 114 -8.94 2.78 -9.36
C LYS A 114 -8.02 2.26 -8.27
N THR A 115 -8.20 1.02 -7.85
CA THR A 115 -7.40 0.41 -6.78
C THR A 115 -6.60 -0.74 -7.37
N PHE A 116 -5.28 -0.67 -7.22
CA PHE A 116 -4.35 -1.62 -7.85
C PHE A 116 -3.47 -2.27 -6.81
N ILE A 117 -2.98 -3.47 -7.14
CA ILE A 117 -2.02 -4.17 -6.33
C ILE A 117 -0.91 -4.70 -7.24
N ALA A 118 0.32 -4.55 -6.80
CA ALA A 118 1.48 -5.04 -7.53
C ALA A 118 2.54 -5.54 -6.56
N GLY A 119 3.38 -6.45 -7.02
CA GLY A 119 4.45 -6.99 -6.22
C GLY A 119 5.19 -8.09 -6.95
N PRO A 120 6.19 -8.72 -6.29
CA PRO A 120 6.91 -9.84 -6.89
C PRO A 120 5.99 -11.01 -7.20
N VAL A 121 6.42 -11.84 -8.14
CA VAL A 121 5.65 -12.99 -8.63
C VAL A 121 5.24 -13.93 -7.50
N SER A 122 6.04 -14.02 -6.44
CA SER A 122 5.75 -14.87 -5.30
C SER A 122 4.43 -14.52 -4.60
N TYR A 123 3.85 -13.35 -4.87
CA TYR A 123 2.59 -12.92 -4.28
C TYR A 123 1.41 -12.97 -5.26
N THR A 124 1.56 -13.66 -6.40
CA THR A 124 0.47 -13.76 -7.37
C THR A 124 -0.75 -14.50 -6.84
N HIS A 125 -0.60 -15.23 -5.75
CA HIS A 125 -1.73 -15.90 -5.10
C HIS A 125 -2.65 -14.93 -4.34
N LEU A 126 -2.22 -13.69 -4.11
CA LEU A 126 -3.01 -12.71 -3.38
C LEU A 126 -4.07 -12.10 -4.28
N THR A 127 -5.29 -12.06 -3.76
CA THR A 127 -6.41 -11.39 -4.42
C THR A 127 -7.12 -10.55 -3.38
N LEU A 128 -7.06 -9.23 -3.53
CA LEU A 128 -7.82 -8.35 -2.65
C LEU A 128 -9.26 -8.30 -3.12
N PRO A 129 -10.24 -8.33 -2.19
CA PRO A 129 -11.65 -8.41 -2.57
C PRO A 129 -12.14 -7.28 -3.48
N THR A 130 -11.51 -6.12 -3.41
CA THR A 130 -11.95 -4.93 -4.14
C THR A 130 -10.95 -4.42 -5.14
N THR A 131 -9.83 -5.14 -5.39
CA THR A 131 -8.77 -4.68 -6.29
C THR A 131 -8.66 -5.55 -7.52
N PRO A 132 -8.47 -4.94 -8.72
CA PRO A 132 -8.10 -5.70 -9.91
C PRO A 132 -6.62 -6.09 -9.84
N TYR A 133 -6.24 -7.06 -10.65
CA TYR A 133 -4.84 -7.41 -10.83
C TYR A 133 -4.12 -6.33 -11.65
N VAL A 134 -2.85 -6.19 -11.34
CA VAL A 134 -1.95 -5.33 -12.09
C VAL A 134 -0.79 -6.17 -12.62
#